data_51d120fe4aa8a12d4c41343e86910e15
#
_entry.id   51d120fe4aa8a12d4c41343e86910e15
#
_cell.length_a   1.000
_cell.length_b   1.000
_cell.length_c   1.000
_cell.angle_alpha   90.00
_cell.angle_beta   90.00
_cell.angle_gamma   90.00
#
_symmetry.space_group_name_H-M   'P 1'
#
loop_
_entity.id
_entity.type
_entity.pdbx_description
1 polymer ?
#
loop_
_entity_poly.entity_id
_entity_poly.type
_entity_poly.pdbx_seq_one_letter_code
_entity_poly.pdbx_strand_id
1 'polypeptide(L)'
;VSMGFSVEELEKSHEENQVIIDCTPSGNKNWDEIYSNLDKDKRYLAQGSEHGFGPFFAWGINNDSLNQEQNKYLIASCNTHNIASIVKTFSLDKERNLSEGRFVCLRRANDVSQNDSFSPSPTITKHDNQEFGTHHARDVFELFQQEGKDLNLFSSAIKLPTQYMHTLWFNLSFEENIDQENICLLYTSPSPRDQEA
;
A
#
# COMPACT_ATOMS: atom_id res chain seq x y z
N VAL A 1 23.20 2.72 16.93
CA VAL A 1 23.10 1.58 17.84
C VAL A 1 22.51 0.45 17.01
N SER A 2 23.37 -0.44 16.47
CA SER A 2 22.91 -1.68 15.89
C SER A 2 22.41 -2.56 17.05
N MET A 3 21.10 -2.79 17.12
CA MET A 3 20.61 -3.92 17.89
C MET A 3 20.96 -5.17 17.08
N GLY A 4 22.19 -5.65 17.26
CA GLY A 4 22.68 -6.82 16.55
C GLY A 4 22.14 -8.08 17.23
N PHE A 5 21.28 -8.81 16.54
CA PHE A 5 21.04 -10.19 16.86
C PHE A 5 22.21 -11.02 16.33
N SER A 6 22.62 -12.04 17.06
CA SER A 6 23.56 -13.03 16.53
C SER A 6 22.89 -13.84 15.40
N VAL A 7 23.71 -14.43 14.52
CA VAL A 7 23.17 -15.31 13.46
C VAL A 7 22.38 -16.49 14.07
N GLU A 8 22.87 -17.04 15.17
CA GLU A 8 22.20 -18.13 15.89
C GLU A 8 20.82 -17.74 16.45
N GLU A 9 20.68 -16.49 16.96
CA GLU A 9 19.38 -15.98 17.44
C GLU A 9 18.39 -15.79 16.30
N LEU A 10 18.87 -15.35 15.12
CA LEU A 10 18.05 -15.22 13.92
C LEU A 10 17.61 -16.57 13.37
N GLU A 11 18.52 -17.54 13.30
CA GLU A 11 18.23 -18.91 12.86
C GLU A 11 17.20 -19.55 13.78
N LYS A 12 17.40 -19.49 15.11
CA LYS A 12 16.46 -19.98 16.09
C LYS A 12 15.10 -19.29 15.98
N SER A 13 15.07 -17.96 15.81
CA SER A 13 13.84 -17.23 15.61
C SER A 13 13.12 -17.66 14.33
N HIS A 14 13.85 -17.93 13.26
CA HIS A 14 13.28 -18.46 12.03
C HIS A 14 12.68 -19.85 12.22
N GLU A 15 13.31 -20.72 12.97
CA GLU A 15 12.79 -22.07 13.23
C GLU A 15 11.49 -22.05 14.05
N GLU A 16 11.41 -21.20 15.06
CA GLU A 16 10.30 -21.14 16.02
C GLU A 16 9.05 -20.42 15.48
N ASN A 17 9.19 -19.54 14.47
CA ASN A 17 8.08 -18.73 13.98
C ASN A 17 7.48 -19.26 12.66
N GLN A 18 6.17 -19.21 12.55
CA GLN A 18 5.42 -19.62 11.35
C GLN A 18 5.27 -18.50 10.33
N VAL A 19 5.37 -17.25 10.76
CA VAL A 19 5.19 -16.05 9.92
C VAL A 19 6.44 -15.18 10.03
N ILE A 20 6.99 -14.81 8.91
CA ILE A 20 8.13 -13.91 8.79
C ILE A 20 7.67 -12.65 8.07
N ILE A 21 7.88 -11.50 8.72
CA ILE A 21 7.52 -10.18 8.17
C ILE A 21 8.81 -9.43 7.85
N ASP A 22 9.06 -9.22 6.57
CA ASP A 22 10.19 -8.43 6.09
C ASP A 22 9.80 -6.97 5.93
N CYS A 23 10.28 -6.12 6.82
CA CYS A 23 10.10 -4.68 6.78
C CYS A 23 11.31 -3.93 6.19
N THR A 24 12.24 -4.63 5.57
CA THR A 24 13.41 -4.03 4.92
C THR A 24 13.06 -3.52 3.51
N PRO A 25 13.85 -2.63 2.92
CA PRO A 25 13.70 -2.23 1.52
C PRO A 25 14.34 -3.23 0.54
N SER A 26 14.41 -4.51 0.90
CA SER A 26 15.13 -5.56 0.16
C SER A 26 14.41 -6.91 0.22
N GLY A 27 13.11 -6.92 0.34
CA GLY A 27 12.32 -8.14 0.50
C GLY A 27 12.56 -9.17 -0.62
N ASN A 28 12.59 -8.75 -1.88
CA ASN A 28 12.90 -9.63 -3.01
C ASN A 28 14.30 -10.24 -2.90
N LYS A 29 15.31 -9.43 -2.57
CA LYS A 29 16.67 -9.92 -2.38
C LYS A 29 16.77 -10.90 -1.20
N ASN A 30 16.12 -10.56 -0.09
CA ASN A 30 16.10 -11.42 1.09
C ASN A 30 15.36 -12.74 0.82
N TRP A 31 14.36 -12.72 -0.05
CA TRP A 31 13.73 -13.95 -0.52
C TRP A 31 14.74 -14.84 -1.25
N ASP A 32 15.44 -14.30 -2.22
CA ASP A 32 16.38 -15.08 -3.05
C ASP A 32 17.57 -15.63 -2.24
N GLU A 33 18.10 -14.82 -1.34
CA GLU A 33 19.33 -15.17 -0.58
C GLU A 33 19.05 -15.98 0.70
N ILE A 34 17.88 -15.79 1.34
CA ILE A 34 17.62 -16.32 2.67
C ILE A 34 16.35 -17.17 2.69
N TYR A 35 15.17 -16.54 2.44
CA TYR A 35 13.89 -17.18 2.75
C TYR A 35 13.53 -18.34 1.85
N SER A 36 13.95 -18.33 0.59
CA SER A 36 13.72 -19.43 -0.36
C SER A 36 14.36 -20.76 0.09
N ASN A 37 15.37 -20.69 0.96
CA ASN A 37 16.08 -21.83 1.51
C ASN A 37 15.51 -22.32 2.85
N LEU A 38 14.54 -21.56 3.41
CA LEU A 38 13.87 -21.91 4.66
C LEU A 38 12.64 -22.81 4.40
N ASP A 39 11.99 -23.21 5.48
CA ASP A 39 10.83 -24.07 5.44
C ASP A 39 9.68 -23.48 4.60
N LYS A 40 9.15 -24.25 3.67
CA LYS A 40 8.08 -23.86 2.76
C LYS A 40 6.71 -23.75 3.44
N ASP A 41 6.57 -24.34 4.62
CA ASP A 41 5.31 -24.26 5.38
C ASP A 41 5.13 -22.91 6.09
N LYS A 42 6.16 -22.07 6.09
CA LYS A 42 6.10 -20.72 6.65
C LYS A 42 5.43 -19.74 5.70
N ARG A 43 4.92 -18.67 6.28
CA ARG A 43 4.34 -17.54 5.54
C ARG A 43 5.29 -16.35 5.57
N TYR A 44 5.46 -15.71 4.44
CA TYR A 44 6.37 -14.59 4.25
C TYR A 44 5.61 -13.36 3.79
N LEU A 45 5.75 -12.28 4.52
CA LEU A 45 5.14 -10.99 4.21
C LEU A 45 6.26 -9.98 3.96
N ALA A 46 6.35 -9.43 2.76
CA ALA A 46 7.17 -8.24 2.53
C ALA A 46 6.31 -6.98 2.60
N GLN A 47 6.90 -5.86 2.98
CA GLN A 47 6.19 -4.60 3.12
C GLN A 47 6.75 -3.53 2.16
N GLY A 48 5.86 -2.70 1.62
CA GLY A 48 6.26 -1.51 0.88
C GLY A 48 6.27 -1.67 -0.63
N SER A 49 7.39 -1.33 -1.28
CA SER A 49 7.49 -1.26 -2.75
C SER A 49 8.23 -2.46 -3.36
N GLU A 50 8.14 -3.62 -2.73
CA GLU A 50 8.80 -4.86 -3.16
C GLU A 50 7.98 -5.59 -4.25
N HIS A 51 7.64 -4.88 -5.33
CA HIS A 51 6.86 -5.44 -6.44
C HIS A 51 7.48 -6.75 -6.97
N GLY A 52 6.62 -7.76 -7.16
CA GLY A 52 7.04 -9.10 -7.59
C GLY A 52 7.39 -10.06 -6.43
N PHE A 53 7.41 -9.62 -5.18
CA PHE A 53 7.61 -10.51 -4.03
C PHE A 53 6.50 -11.56 -3.94
N GLY A 54 5.27 -11.13 -4.09
CA GLY A 54 4.06 -11.97 -4.08
C GLY A 54 2.84 -11.14 -4.46
N PRO A 55 1.65 -11.74 -4.48
CA PRO A 55 0.42 -10.99 -4.71
C PRO A 55 0.22 -9.94 -3.63
N PHE A 56 -0.34 -8.79 -4.03
CA PHE A 56 -0.67 -7.73 -3.08
C PHE A 56 -1.75 -8.17 -2.10
N PHE A 57 -1.56 -7.80 -0.85
CA PHE A 57 -2.54 -7.98 0.20
C PHE A 57 -2.77 -6.68 0.97
N ALA A 58 -4.04 -6.36 1.17
CA ALA A 58 -4.48 -5.24 2.00
C ALA A 58 -5.70 -5.68 2.82
N TRP A 59 -5.54 -5.70 4.14
CA TRP A 59 -6.63 -6.10 5.04
C TRP A 59 -7.87 -5.22 4.85
N GLY A 60 -9.03 -5.86 4.80
CA GLY A 60 -10.30 -5.17 4.56
C GLY A 60 -10.58 -4.85 3.09
N ILE A 61 -9.63 -5.09 2.19
CA ILE A 61 -9.78 -4.88 0.75
C ILE A 61 -9.95 -6.22 0.04
N ASN A 62 -8.96 -7.11 0.10
CA ASN A 62 -8.94 -8.38 -0.60
C ASN A 62 -8.69 -9.57 0.34
N ASN A 63 -9.41 -9.63 1.45
CA ASN A 63 -9.22 -10.68 2.45
C ASN A 63 -9.39 -12.09 1.87
N ASP A 64 -10.28 -12.25 0.88
CA ASP A 64 -10.57 -13.52 0.25
C ASP A 64 -9.43 -14.03 -0.66
N SER A 65 -8.45 -13.17 -0.96
CA SER A 65 -7.24 -13.57 -1.69
C SER A 65 -6.28 -14.41 -0.84
N LEU A 66 -6.45 -14.42 0.48
CA LEU A 66 -5.64 -15.28 1.35
C LEU A 66 -6.01 -16.75 1.16
N ASN A 67 -5.05 -17.55 0.74
CA ASN A 67 -5.22 -18.99 0.59
C ASN A 67 -4.05 -19.78 1.18
N GLN A 68 -4.24 -21.07 1.39
CA GLN A 68 -3.24 -21.92 2.01
C GLN A 68 -2.09 -22.32 1.07
N GLU A 69 -2.30 -22.23 -0.23
CA GLU A 69 -1.31 -22.61 -1.25
C GLU A 69 -0.26 -21.51 -1.44
N GLN A 70 -0.66 -20.26 -1.21
CA GLN A 70 0.21 -19.10 -1.34
C GLN A 70 0.95 -18.82 -0.03
N ASN A 71 2.27 -18.86 -0.07
CA ASN A 71 3.10 -18.62 1.12
C ASN A 71 3.80 -17.26 1.16
N LYS A 72 3.65 -16.46 0.11
CA LYS A 72 4.23 -15.09 0.01
C LYS A 72 3.16 -14.07 -0.30
N TYR A 73 3.17 -12.95 0.42
CA TYR A 73 2.31 -11.80 0.13
C TYR A 73 3.09 -10.50 0.25
N LEU A 74 2.76 -9.55 -0.59
CA LEU A 74 3.26 -8.19 -0.50
C LEU A 74 2.20 -7.30 0.15
N ILE A 75 2.50 -6.80 1.35
CA ILE A 75 1.64 -5.83 2.02
C ILE A 75 1.77 -4.50 1.28
N ALA A 76 0.66 -4.03 0.75
CA ALA A 76 0.62 -2.82 -0.05
C ALA A 76 1.14 -1.58 0.72
N SER A 77 1.72 -0.63 0.00
CA SER A 77 2.25 0.61 0.60
C SER A 77 1.15 1.50 1.19
N CYS A 78 1.52 2.43 2.06
CA CYS A 78 0.58 3.34 2.72
C CYS A 78 -0.28 4.14 1.71
N ASN A 79 0.30 4.64 0.62
CA ASN A 79 -0.45 5.34 -0.41
C ASN A 79 -1.36 4.40 -1.21
N THR A 80 -0.91 3.19 -1.49
CA THR A 80 -1.72 2.14 -2.13
C THR A 80 -2.93 1.80 -1.25
N HIS A 81 -2.74 1.60 0.06
CA HIS A 81 -3.84 1.38 1.00
C HIS A 81 -4.83 2.55 1.03
N ASN A 82 -4.33 3.80 1.06
CA ASN A 82 -5.18 4.98 1.05
C ASN A 82 -6.06 5.05 -0.21
N ILE A 83 -5.45 4.87 -1.38
CA ILE A 83 -6.20 4.85 -2.65
C ILE A 83 -7.20 3.69 -2.66
N ALA A 84 -6.78 2.50 -2.29
CA ALA A 84 -7.65 1.33 -2.25
C ALA A 84 -8.86 1.53 -1.30
N SER A 85 -8.62 2.11 -0.12
CA SER A 85 -9.68 2.41 0.85
C SER A 85 -10.67 3.44 0.29
N ILE A 86 -10.19 4.48 -0.39
CA ILE A 86 -11.05 5.49 -1.03
C ILE A 86 -11.90 4.84 -2.13
N VAL A 87 -11.28 4.08 -3.04
CA VAL A 87 -11.99 3.39 -4.11
C VAL A 87 -13.04 2.43 -3.54
N LYS A 88 -12.67 1.62 -2.55
CA LYS A 88 -13.61 0.70 -1.90
C LYS A 88 -14.80 1.45 -1.29
N THR A 89 -14.53 2.45 -0.46
CA THR A 89 -15.56 3.18 0.29
C THR A 89 -16.53 3.93 -0.62
N PHE A 90 -16.04 4.61 -1.65
CA PHE A 90 -16.88 5.49 -2.48
C PHE A 90 -17.49 4.77 -3.69
N SER A 91 -16.87 3.69 -4.15
CA SER A 91 -17.33 2.90 -5.30
C SER A 91 -17.89 1.55 -4.87
N LEU A 92 -17.02 0.62 -4.48
CA LEU A 92 -17.38 -0.79 -4.37
C LEU A 92 -18.39 -1.08 -3.24
N ASP A 93 -18.21 -0.50 -2.05
CA ASP A 93 -19.14 -0.68 -0.92
C ASP A 93 -20.50 0.01 -1.17
N LYS A 94 -20.60 0.83 -2.20
CA LYS A 94 -21.82 1.51 -2.61
C LYS A 94 -22.40 0.98 -3.93
N GLU A 95 -21.79 -0.08 -4.48
CA GLU A 95 -22.20 -0.68 -5.76
C GLU A 95 -22.25 0.35 -6.90
N ARG A 96 -21.30 1.30 -6.91
CA ARG A 96 -21.18 2.35 -7.92
C ARG A 96 -20.12 1.99 -8.94
N ASN A 97 -20.40 2.28 -10.21
CA ASN A 97 -19.46 2.07 -11.30
C ASN A 97 -18.48 3.25 -11.40
N LEU A 98 -17.25 3.02 -10.97
CA LEU A 98 -16.18 4.00 -11.12
C LEU A 98 -15.72 4.04 -12.57
N SER A 99 -16.00 5.13 -13.28
CA SER A 99 -15.51 5.34 -14.64
C SER A 99 -14.05 5.80 -14.67
N GLU A 100 -13.62 6.57 -13.68
CA GLU A 100 -12.23 7.03 -13.56
C GLU A 100 -11.88 7.43 -12.12
N GLY A 101 -10.66 7.08 -11.68
CA GLY A 101 -10.05 7.56 -10.43
C GLY A 101 -8.72 8.25 -10.68
N ARG A 102 -8.61 9.52 -10.29
CA ARG A 102 -7.38 10.33 -10.38
C ARG A 102 -6.88 10.69 -9.00
N PHE A 103 -5.60 10.50 -8.75
CA PHE A 103 -4.97 10.67 -7.43
C PHE A 103 -3.68 11.47 -7.52
N VAL A 104 -3.45 12.35 -6.55
CA VAL A 104 -2.16 13.03 -6.37
C VAL A 104 -1.67 12.77 -4.95
N CYS A 105 -0.61 12.01 -4.85
CA CYS A 105 0.03 11.67 -3.58
C CYS A 105 1.01 12.78 -3.18
N LEU A 106 0.65 13.59 -2.20
CA LEU A 106 1.55 14.59 -1.59
C LEU A 106 2.37 13.88 -0.49
N ARG A 107 3.59 13.50 -0.83
CA ARG A 107 4.44 12.65 0.01
C ARG A 107 5.42 13.47 0.83
N ARG A 108 5.62 13.08 2.08
CA ARG A 108 6.79 13.57 2.84
C ARG A 108 8.08 13.10 2.15
N ALA A 109 9.06 13.96 2.05
CA ALA A 109 10.37 13.66 1.49
C ALA A 109 11.46 13.53 2.54
N ASN A 110 11.27 14.17 3.69
CA ASN A 110 12.26 14.23 4.75
C ASN A 110 11.79 13.37 5.92
N ASP A 111 12.17 12.10 5.91
CA ASP A 111 11.91 11.20 7.04
C ASP A 111 13.03 11.35 8.10
N VAL A 112 12.71 11.16 9.38
CA VAL A 112 13.66 11.29 10.49
C VAL A 112 14.86 10.35 10.33
N SER A 113 14.67 9.22 9.64
CA SER A 113 15.71 8.24 9.36
C SER A 113 16.52 8.50 8.08
N GLN A 114 16.13 9.49 7.27
CA GLN A 114 16.77 9.78 5.99
C GLN A 114 17.74 10.96 6.10
N ASN A 115 18.95 10.68 6.57
CA ASN A 115 19.99 11.72 6.70
C ASN A 115 20.60 12.17 5.37
N ASP A 116 20.51 11.34 4.32
CA ASP A 116 21.26 11.52 3.07
C ASP A 116 20.44 12.07 1.91
N SER A 117 19.13 12.25 2.07
CA SER A 117 18.21 12.63 0.98
C SER A 117 17.26 13.76 1.34
N PHE A 118 17.77 14.78 2.01
CA PHE A 118 16.98 15.98 2.31
C PHE A 118 16.48 16.65 1.03
N SER A 119 15.16 16.83 0.92
CA SER A 119 14.54 17.53 -0.18
C SER A 119 14.16 18.96 0.26
N PRO A 120 14.90 20.00 -0.18
CA PRO A 120 14.64 21.36 0.24
C PRO A 120 13.43 22.00 -0.45
N SER A 121 12.94 21.40 -1.52
CA SER A 121 11.84 21.92 -2.33
C SER A 121 10.93 20.81 -2.82
N PRO A 122 9.69 21.12 -3.20
CA PRO A 122 8.81 20.15 -3.84
C PRO A 122 9.44 19.53 -5.10
N THR A 123 9.29 18.22 -5.25
CA THR A 123 9.82 17.47 -6.39
C THR A 123 8.75 16.55 -6.95
N ILE A 124 8.50 16.66 -8.26
CA ILE A 124 7.55 15.78 -8.94
C ILE A 124 8.21 14.42 -9.17
N THR A 125 7.54 13.35 -8.76
CA THR A 125 7.97 11.99 -9.04
C THR A 125 7.71 11.66 -10.51
N LYS A 126 8.71 11.12 -11.20
CA LYS A 126 8.56 10.65 -12.58
C LYS A 126 7.50 9.53 -12.65
N HIS A 127 6.70 9.55 -13.70
CA HIS A 127 5.75 8.46 -13.96
C HIS A 127 6.49 7.20 -14.39
N ASP A 128 6.03 6.05 -13.88
CA ASP A 128 6.59 4.74 -14.21
C ASP A 128 6.08 4.26 -15.59
N ASN A 129 4.83 4.56 -15.89
CA ASN A 129 4.23 4.29 -17.19
C ASN A 129 3.15 5.34 -17.55
N GLN A 130 2.60 5.24 -18.78
CA GLN A 130 1.59 6.17 -19.26
C GLN A 130 0.17 5.85 -18.79
N GLU A 131 -0.10 4.59 -18.48
CA GLU A 131 -1.43 4.09 -18.12
C GLU A 131 -1.78 4.47 -16.67
N PHE A 132 -0.92 4.13 -15.72
CA PHE A 132 -1.17 4.32 -14.29
C PHE A 132 -0.46 5.56 -13.70
N GLY A 133 0.48 6.15 -14.42
CA GLY A 133 1.35 7.22 -13.91
C GLY A 133 2.38 6.67 -12.94
N THR A 134 2.16 6.74 -11.63
CA THR A 134 3.04 6.15 -10.62
C THR A 134 2.58 4.76 -10.19
N HIS A 135 3.48 3.97 -9.59
CA HIS A 135 3.20 2.62 -9.11
C HIS A 135 2.00 2.54 -8.16
N HIS A 136 1.63 3.60 -7.47
CA HIS A 136 0.52 3.57 -6.51
C HIS A 136 -0.81 3.17 -7.16
N ALA A 137 -1.15 3.75 -8.32
CA ALA A 137 -2.39 3.38 -9.03
C ALA A 137 -2.28 1.96 -9.64
N ARG A 138 -1.11 1.59 -10.18
CA ARG A 138 -0.86 0.23 -10.67
C ARG A 138 -1.04 -0.81 -9.57
N ASP A 139 -0.43 -0.59 -8.41
CA ASP A 139 -0.49 -1.54 -7.30
C ASP A 139 -1.93 -1.67 -6.76
N VAL A 140 -2.73 -0.59 -6.79
CA VAL A 140 -4.17 -0.65 -6.46
C VAL A 140 -4.95 -1.41 -7.54
N PHE A 141 -4.65 -1.17 -8.80
CA PHE A 141 -5.26 -1.91 -9.90
C PHE A 141 -4.99 -3.42 -9.74
N GLU A 142 -3.73 -3.83 -9.55
CA GLU A 142 -3.35 -5.22 -9.32
C GLU A 142 -4.04 -5.84 -8.09
N LEU A 143 -4.21 -5.05 -7.01
CA LEU A 143 -4.92 -5.47 -5.81
C LEU A 143 -6.38 -5.81 -6.09
N PHE A 144 -7.11 -4.93 -6.79
CA PHE A 144 -8.51 -5.14 -7.11
C PHE A 144 -8.74 -6.11 -8.28
N GLN A 145 -7.74 -6.29 -9.14
CA GLN A 145 -7.80 -7.28 -10.20
C GLN A 145 -7.89 -8.71 -9.64
N GLN A 146 -7.30 -8.97 -8.46
CA GLN A 146 -7.46 -10.24 -7.74
C GLN A 146 -8.92 -10.50 -7.33
N GLU A 147 -9.71 -9.44 -7.17
CA GLU A 147 -11.15 -9.49 -6.89
C GLU A 147 -12.02 -9.42 -8.18
N GLY A 148 -11.40 -9.57 -9.35
CA GLY A 148 -12.08 -9.50 -10.64
C GLY A 148 -12.60 -8.10 -11.02
N LYS A 149 -12.02 -7.03 -10.44
CA LYS A 149 -12.38 -5.65 -10.73
C LYS A 149 -11.34 -5.03 -11.65
N ASP A 150 -11.81 -4.48 -12.76
CA ASP A 150 -10.99 -3.73 -13.74
C ASP A 150 -11.29 -2.24 -13.56
N LEU A 151 -10.32 -1.50 -13.02
CA LEU A 151 -10.51 -0.11 -12.58
C LEU A 151 -9.60 0.82 -13.38
N ASN A 152 -10.17 1.89 -13.93
CA ASN A 152 -9.43 2.96 -14.59
C ASN A 152 -8.86 3.93 -13.55
N LEU A 153 -7.61 3.72 -13.15
CA LEU A 153 -6.94 4.50 -12.10
C LEU A 153 -5.68 5.16 -12.63
N PHE A 154 -5.41 6.37 -12.15
CA PHE A 154 -4.18 7.08 -12.45
C PHE A 154 -3.67 7.82 -11.23
N SER A 155 -2.37 7.82 -11.01
CA SER A 155 -1.76 8.56 -9.90
C SER A 155 -0.54 9.35 -10.32
N SER A 156 -0.36 10.50 -9.68
CA SER A 156 0.88 11.27 -9.67
C SER A 156 1.37 11.41 -8.24
N ALA A 157 2.63 11.75 -8.06
CA ALA A 157 3.18 11.96 -6.72
C ALA A 157 4.13 13.16 -6.70
N ILE A 158 4.03 13.92 -5.60
CA ILE A 158 4.87 15.08 -5.32
C ILE A 158 5.52 14.85 -3.96
N LYS A 159 6.85 14.92 -3.89
CA LYS A 159 7.57 14.95 -2.62
C LYS A 159 7.61 16.38 -2.10
N LEU A 160 7.24 16.56 -0.84
CA LEU A 160 7.23 17.85 -0.15
C LEU A 160 8.34 17.89 0.91
N PRO A 161 8.95 19.06 1.17
CA PRO A 161 9.97 19.23 2.20
C PRO A 161 9.37 19.23 3.61
N THR A 162 8.69 18.13 3.96
CA THR A 162 8.00 17.96 5.24
C THR A 162 8.30 16.57 5.82
N GLN A 163 8.19 16.44 7.13
CA GLN A 163 8.32 15.18 7.87
C GLN A 163 6.98 14.61 8.32
N TYR A 164 5.91 15.35 8.11
CA TYR A 164 4.57 14.94 8.53
C TYR A 164 3.91 13.98 7.52
N MET A 165 2.66 13.66 7.78
CA MET A 165 1.87 12.69 7.04
C MET A 165 1.85 12.93 5.53
N HIS A 166 1.59 11.86 4.78
CA HIS A 166 1.17 11.97 3.39
C HIS A 166 -0.24 12.55 3.31
N THR A 167 -0.49 13.34 2.29
CA THR A 167 -1.82 13.82 1.93
C THR A 167 -2.17 13.28 0.55
N LEU A 168 -3.41 12.87 0.38
CA LEU A 168 -3.91 12.40 -0.90
C LEU A 168 -5.03 13.32 -1.38
N TRP A 169 -4.80 13.95 -2.54
CA TRP A 169 -5.87 14.58 -3.30
C TRP A 169 -6.43 13.57 -4.30
N PHE A 170 -7.75 13.55 -4.49
CA PHE A 170 -8.37 12.65 -5.43
C PHE A 170 -9.59 13.26 -6.13
N ASN A 171 -9.88 12.73 -7.31
CA ASN A 171 -11.10 12.95 -8.06
C ASN A 171 -11.61 11.58 -8.53
N LEU A 172 -12.89 11.30 -8.27
CA LEU A 172 -13.57 10.10 -8.72
C LEU A 172 -14.72 10.49 -9.63
N SER A 173 -14.78 9.87 -10.80
CA SER A 173 -15.89 9.99 -11.74
C SER A 173 -16.66 8.66 -11.76
N PHE A 174 -17.97 8.75 -11.70
CA PHE A 174 -18.86 7.59 -11.70
C PHE A 174 -19.79 7.65 -12.91
N GLU A 175 -20.30 6.51 -13.33
CA GLU A 175 -21.31 6.44 -14.40
C GLU A 175 -22.66 6.97 -13.90
N GLU A 176 -22.94 6.81 -12.62
CA GLU A 176 -24.18 7.27 -11.99
C GLU A 176 -24.02 8.69 -11.44
N ASN A 177 -25.16 9.43 -11.38
CA ASN A 177 -25.22 10.68 -10.66
C ASN A 177 -25.14 10.44 -9.15
N ILE A 178 -24.17 11.11 -8.51
CA ILE A 178 -23.98 11.01 -7.07
C ILE A 178 -24.54 12.24 -6.39
N ASP A 179 -25.43 12.03 -5.43
CA ASP A 179 -25.93 13.09 -4.58
C ASP A 179 -24.86 13.55 -3.59
N GLN A 180 -24.64 14.86 -3.53
CA GLN A 180 -23.66 15.48 -2.65
C GLN A 180 -23.91 15.20 -1.17
N GLU A 181 -25.16 15.06 -0.73
CA GLU A 181 -25.50 14.74 0.65
C GLU A 181 -24.95 13.36 1.08
N ASN A 182 -25.02 12.39 0.18
CA ASN A 182 -24.48 11.05 0.45
C ASN A 182 -22.94 11.01 0.58
N ILE A 183 -22.26 11.94 -0.08
CA ILE A 183 -20.79 12.09 0.05
C ILE A 183 -20.45 12.75 1.37
N CYS A 184 -21.17 13.81 1.74
CA CYS A 184 -20.96 14.54 3.00
C CYS A 184 -21.15 13.63 4.23
N LEU A 185 -22.14 12.74 4.22
CA LEU A 185 -22.36 11.78 5.30
C LEU A 185 -21.19 10.80 5.50
N LEU A 186 -20.52 10.40 4.43
CA LEU A 186 -19.32 9.56 4.52
C LEU A 186 -18.11 10.33 5.07
N TYR A 187 -18.05 11.64 4.79
CA TYR A 187 -16.94 12.51 5.16
C TYR A 187 -17.03 13.03 6.59
N THR A 188 -18.24 13.18 7.12
CA THR A 188 -18.53 13.74 8.45
C THR A 188 -18.87 12.68 9.49
N SER A 189 -18.75 11.39 9.15
CA SER A 189 -18.86 10.34 10.15
C SER A 189 -17.75 10.53 11.19
N PRO A 190 -18.08 10.74 12.48
CA PRO A 190 -17.08 11.01 13.49
C PRO A 190 -16.09 9.84 13.56
N SER A 191 -14.82 10.16 13.48
CA SER A 191 -13.75 9.21 13.72
C SER A 191 -13.84 8.73 15.18
N PRO A 192 -13.42 7.49 15.48
CA PRO A 192 -13.32 7.03 16.87
C PRO A 192 -12.52 7.97 17.77
N ARG A 193 -11.60 8.76 17.23
CA ARG A 193 -10.84 9.79 17.95
C ARG A 193 -11.67 11.02 18.32
N ASP A 194 -12.72 11.32 17.57
CA ASP A 194 -13.60 12.47 17.85
C ASP A 194 -14.62 12.15 18.96
N GLN A 195 -14.70 10.89 19.38
CA GLN A 195 -15.58 10.44 20.46
C GLN A 195 -14.89 10.43 21.84
N GLU A 196 -13.59 10.64 21.89
CA GLU A 196 -12.79 10.66 23.12
C GLU A 196 -12.44 12.09 23.61
N ALA A 197 -13.00 13.14 23.02
CA ALA A 197 -12.74 14.53 23.38
C ALA A 197 -13.86 15.14 24.23
#